data_5a88007cea88be854c3a8496bce2c43b
#
_entry.id   5a88007cea88be854c3a8496bce2c43b
#
_cell.length_a   1.000
_cell.length_b   1.000
_cell.length_c   1.000
_cell.angle_alpha   90.00
_cell.angle_beta   90.00
_cell.angle_gamma   90.00
#
_symmetry.space_group_name_H-M   'P 1'
#
loop_
_entity.id
_entity.type
_entity.pdbx_description
1 polymer ?
#
loop_
_entity_poly.entity_id
_entity_poly.type
_entity_poly.pdbx_seq_one_letter_code
_entity_poly.pdbx_strand_id
1 'polypeptide(L)'
;MGKHLTKYDRNEIGRLLAQGKKQREIAERLGVDKSTISRELKRNSRSTKTRYGEPNDYEAGVATQKAYSRRKYAKFQGMKIIGNHKLKCFIDACLLNHQSPSAISGRLRTGREELPYVSRSAIEKYHSSPFGSEVKFELNRFKKQFRRRRKRPKEEKLTERTFIDERPEVVTNRKRGGDVEMDFLVSGRGGTGYLLTVIDRRARKSFVRKLLPVTREGLTALLLEIKAEFPELKSITTDNDILLSQHNLLSETLGVPIYFCHPYSSWEKGSVENLNKFVRKFIRKGSDISTYKKSLIKRIEDLANSRFMEVLGFLTPDEYLRECCI
;
A
#
# COMPACT_ATOMS: atom_id res chain seq x y z
N MET A 1 -23.80 -30.05 -22.87
CA MET A 1 -22.59 -29.52 -22.21
C MET A 1 -21.63 -30.67 -21.97
N GLY A 2 -20.38 -30.59 -22.49
CA GLY A 2 -19.37 -31.62 -22.29
C GLY A 2 -18.95 -31.74 -20.83
N LYS A 3 -19.03 -32.95 -20.26
CA LYS A 3 -18.64 -33.27 -18.88
C LYS A 3 -17.10 -33.10 -18.72
N HIS A 4 -16.66 -32.33 -17.73
CA HIS A 4 -15.23 -32.19 -17.43
C HIS A 4 -14.71 -33.47 -16.76
N LEU A 5 -13.52 -33.92 -17.14
CA LEU A 5 -12.85 -35.04 -16.48
C LEU A 5 -12.56 -34.70 -15.01
N THR A 6 -12.95 -35.62 -14.13
CA THR A 6 -12.72 -35.55 -12.68
C THR A 6 -11.32 -36.05 -12.31
N LYS A 7 -10.94 -35.98 -11.04
CA LYS A 7 -9.73 -36.61 -10.51
C LYS A 7 -9.78 -38.14 -10.69
N TYR A 8 -10.94 -38.74 -10.47
CA TYR A 8 -11.16 -40.17 -10.62
C TYR A 8 -10.98 -40.62 -12.07
N ASP A 9 -11.57 -39.85 -13.04
CA ASP A 9 -11.40 -40.15 -14.46
C ASP A 9 -9.93 -40.11 -14.86
N ARG A 10 -9.15 -39.16 -14.35
CA ARG A 10 -7.71 -39.04 -14.61
C ARG A 10 -6.90 -40.22 -14.04
N ASN A 11 -7.26 -40.67 -12.83
CA ASN A 11 -6.63 -41.85 -12.23
C ASN A 11 -6.92 -43.08 -13.09
N GLU A 12 -8.15 -43.25 -13.56
CA GLU A 12 -8.53 -44.38 -14.43
C GLU A 12 -7.82 -44.28 -15.81
N ILE A 13 -7.69 -43.08 -16.39
CA ILE A 13 -6.87 -42.87 -17.60
C ILE A 13 -5.43 -43.35 -17.37
N GLY A 14 -4.79 -42.92 -16.27
CA GLY A 14 -3.43 -43.34 -15.93
C GLY A 14 -3.29 -44.84 -15.78
N ARG A 15 -4.25 -45.49 -15.07
CA ARG A 15 -4.27 -46.93 -14.89
C ARG A 15 -4.41 -47.71 -16.21
N LEU A 16 -5.34 -47.28 -17.06
CA LEU A 16 -5.56 -47.94 -18.36
C LEU A 16 -4.42 -47.75 -19.34
N LEU A 17 -3.75 -46.57 -19.30
CA LEU A 17 -2.54 -46.34 -20.09
C LEU A 17 -1.39 -47.26 -19.63
N ALA A 18 -1.20 -47.45 -18.33
CA ALA A 18 -0.22 -48.37 -17.78
C ALA A 18 -0.51 -49.85 -18.18
N GLN A 19 -1.76 -50.19 -18.46
CA GLN A 19 -2.20 -51.49 -19.03
C GLN A 19 -2.06 -51.60 -20.55
N GLY A 20 -1.50 -50.58 -21.22
CA GLY A 20 -1.34 -50.58 -22.67
C GLY A 20 -2.63 -50.32 -23.47
N LYS A 21 -3.73 -49.91 -22.82
CA LYS A 21 -5.01 -49.66 -23.51
C LYS A 21 -4.94 -48.48 -24.46
N LYS A 22 -5.55 -48.64 -25.65
CA LYS A 22 -5.62 -47.57 -26.67
C LYS A 22 -6.59 -46.45 -26.26
N GLN A 23 -6.37 -45.22 -26.72
CA GLN A 23 -7.23 -44.07 -26.40
C GLN A 23 -8.71 -44.28 -26.70
N ARG A 24 -9.06 -45.13 -27.71
CA ARG A 24 -10.44 -45.47 -28.03
C ARG A 24 -11.07 -46.31 -26.92
N GLU A 25 -10.39 -47.33 -26.40
CA GLU A 25 -10.85 -48.22 -25.34
C GLU A 25 -11.03 -47.44 -24.01
N ILE A 26 -10.10 -46.51 -23.77
CA ILE A 26 -10.18 -45.62 -22.60
C ILE A 26 -11.40 -44.73 -22.67
N ALA A 27 -11.66 -44.14 -23.84
CA ALA A 27 -12.80 -43.27 -24.10
C ALA A 27 -14.15 -44.02 -23.89
N GLU A 28 -14.26 -45.22 -24.49
CA GLU A 28 -15.44 -46.11 -24.33
C GLU A 28 -15.67 -46.42 -22.86
N ARG A 29 -14.66 -46.80 -22.11
CA ARG A 29 -14.77 -47.14 -20.68
C ARG A 29 -15.19 -45.96 -19.78
N LEU A 30 -14.75 -44.75 -20.12
CA LEU A 30 -15.08 -43.53 -19.38
C LEU A 30 -16.39 -42.86 -19.89
N GLY A 31 -17.00 -43.39 -20.95
CA GLY A 31 -18.21 -42.81 -21.54
C GLY A 31 -17.95 -41.39 -22.11
N VAL A 32 -16.76 -41.13 -22.67
CA VAL A 32 -16.40 -39.85 -23.25
C VAL A 32 -15.92 -40.02 -24.70
N ASP A 33 -15.94 -38.93 -25.44
CA ASP A 33 -15.42 -38.96 -26.83
C ASP A 33 -13.89 -39.15 -26.84
N LYS A 34 -13.39 -39.88 -27.88
CA LYS A 34 -11.95 -40.13 -28.09
C LYS A 34 -11.15 -38.82 -28.14
N SER A 35 -11.71 -37.75 -28.72
CA SER A 35 -11.07 -36.45 -28.77
C SER A 35 -10.85 -35.83 -27.38
N THR A 36 -11.71 -36.18 -26.39
CA THR A 36 -11.53 -35.74 -25.02
C THR A 36 -10.30 -36.36 -24.39
N ILE A 37 -10.07 -37.67 -24.59
CA ILE A 37 -8.87 -38.37 -24.12
C ILE A 37 -7.63 -37.82 -24.81
N SER A 38 -7.67 -37.68 -26.13
CA SER A 38 -6.56 -37.14 -26.93
C SER A 38 -6.15 -35.73 -26.45
N ARG A 39 -7.14 -34.84 -26.22
CA ARG A 39 -6.88 -33.47 -25.70
C ARG A 39 -6.34 -33.51 -24.27
N GLU A 40 -6.84 -34.42 -23.42
CA GLU A 40 -6.35 -34.58 -22.04
C GLU A 40 -4.88 -34.98 -22.03
N LEU A 41 -4.51 -35.98 -22.81
CA LEU A 41 -3.13 -36.45 -22.94
C LEU A 41 -2.22 -35.36 -23.54
N LYS A 42 -2.63 -34.71 -24.63
CA LYS A 42 -1.86 -33.62 -25.26
C LYS A 42 -1.60 -32.46 -24.29
N ARG A 43 -2.56 -32.13 -23.41
CA ARG A 43 -2.46 -30.99 -22.50
C ARG A 43 -1.71 -31.29 -21.21
N ASN A 44 -1.70 -32.55 -20.78
CA ASN A 44 -1.32 -32.91 -19.40
C ASN A 44 -0.15 -33.88 -19.30
N SER A 45 0.22 -34.59 -20.39
CA SER A 45 1.46 -35.40 -20.40
C SER A 45 2.69 -34.49 -20.25
N ARG A 46 3.77 -35.01 -19.70
CA ARG A 46 5.06 -34.33 -19.69
C ARG A 46 5.59 -34.24 -21.13
N SER A 47 5.98 -33.07 -21.60
CA SER A 47 6.38 -32.81 -22.96
C SER A 47 7.85 -33.17 -23.26
N THR A 48 8.51 -33.98 -22.49
CA THR A 48 9.81 -34.52 -22.79
C THR A 48 9.61 -35.72 -23.72
N LYS A 49 9.70 -35.49 -25.04
CA LYS A 49 9.99 -36.57 -25.98
C LYS A 49 11.30 -37.19 -25.52
N THR A 50 11.21 -38.34 -24.85
CA THR A 50 12.39 -39.15 -24.65
C THR A 50 12.90 -39.56 -26.05
N ARG A 51 14.22 -39.64 -26.20
CA ARG A 51 14.94 -39.90 -27.44
C ARG A 51 14.50 -41.20 -28.14
N TYR A 52 13.66 -42.01 -27.52
CA TYR A 52 13.22 -43.34 -27.93
C TYR A 52 11.70 -43.49 -28.12
N GLY A 53 10.92 -42.41 -28.20
CA GLY A 53 9.50 -42.50 -28.56
C GLY A 53 8.61 -43.26 -27.59
N GLU A 54 9.04 -43.42 -26.36
CA GLU A 54 8.28 -44.10 -25.31
C GLU A 54 6.92 -43.40 -25.02
N PRO A 55 5.85 -44.19 -24.80
CA PRO A 55 4.50 -43.65 -24.72
C PRO A 55 4.26 -42.94 -23.41
N ASN A 56 3.79 -41.73 -23.50
CA ASN A 56 2.97 -41.01 -22.55
C ASN A 56 3.36 -41.12 -21.09
N ASP A 57 4.24 -40.24 -20.70
CA ASP A 57 4.51 -39.90 -19.29
C ASP A 57 3.29 -39.16 -18.66
N TYR A 58 2.13 -39.83 -18.70
CA TYR A 58 0.90 -39.30 -18.15
C TYR A 58 0.77 -39.67 -16.69
N GLU A 59 0.92 -38.68 -15.83
CA GLU A 59 0.74 -38.80 -14.39
C GLU A 59 -0.57 -38.14 -13.98
N ALA A 60 -1.54 -38.92 -13.46
CA ALA A 60 -2.88 -38.46 -13.10
C ALA A 60 -2.88 -37.34 -12.06
N GLY A 61 -1.94 -37.38 -11.10
CA GLY A 61 -1.77 -36.33 -10.09
C GLY A 61 -1.34 -35.01 -10.72
N VAL A 62 -0.32 -35.01 -11.57
CA VAL A 62 0.17 -33.85 -12.31
C VAL A 62 -0.89 -33.32 -13.26
N ALA A 63 -1.61 -34.20 -13.97
CA ALA A 63 -2.70 -33.83 -14.86
C ALA A 63 -3.85 -33.12 -14.11
N THR A 64 -4.19 -33.63 -12.92
CA THR A 64 -5.19 -33.02 -12.04
C THR A 64 -4.77 -31.64 -11.56
N GLN A 65 -3.51 -31.49 -11.14
CA GLN A 65 -2.95 -30.20 -10.69
C GLN A 65 -2.91 -29.18 -11.85
N LYS A 66 -2.44 -29.59 -13.05
CA LYS A 66 -2.45 -28.74 -14.24
C LYS A 66 -3.87 -28.31 -14.66
N ALA A 67 -4.86 -29.22 -14.58
CA ALA A 67 -6.25 -28.91 -14.90
C ALA A 67 -6.91 -28.00 -13.84
N TYR A 68 -6.57 -28.18 -12.56
CA TYR A 68 -7.01 -27.29 -11.47
C TYR A 68 -6.45 -25.88 -11.67
N SER A 69 -5.14 -25.74 -11.89
CA SER A 69 -4.48 -24.45 -12.12
C SER A 69 -5.08 -23.72 -13.32
N ARG A 70 -5.27 -24.41 -14.46
CA ARG A 70 -5.91 -23.81 -15.63
C ARG A 70 -7.33 -23.33 -15.36
N ARG A 71 -8.16 -24.10 -14.64
CA ARG A 71 -9.52 -23.68 -14.26
C ARG A 71 -9.52 -22.52 -13.28
N LYS A 72 -8.64 -22.55 -12.28
CA LYS A 72 -8.49 -21.48 -11.29
C LYS A 72 -8.19 -20.15 -11.95
N TYR A 73 -7.40 -20.15 -13.02
CA TYR A 73 -6.95 -18.94 -13.70
C TYR A 73 -7.64 -18.70 -15.06
N ALA A 74 -8.49 -19.60 -15.56
CA ALA A 74 -9.19 -19.45 -16.85
C ALA A 74 -10.12 -18.22 -16.90
N LYS A 75 -10.68 -17.80 -15.76
CA LYS A 75 -11.44 -16.56 -15.59
C LYS A 75 -10.70 -15.58 -14.68
N PHE A 76 -9.38 -15.59 -14.73
CA PHE A 76 -8.56 -14.77 -13.88
C PHE A 76 -8.73 -13.29 -14.24
N GLN A 77 -9.28 -12.50 -13.32
CA GLN A 77 -9.56 -11.08 -13.55
C GLN A 77 -8.31 -10.23 -13.79
N GLY A 78 -7.13 -10.73 -13.42
CA GLY A 78 -5.83 -10.09 -13.69
C GLY A 78 -5.27 -10.26 -15.09
N MET A 79 -5.93 -11.01 -15.99
CA MET A 79 -5.43 -11.25 -17.37
C MET A 79 -5.23 -9.96 -18.17
N LYS A 80 -6.10 -8.96 -18.00
CA LYS A 80 -5.90 -7.63 -18.62
C LYS A 80 -4.57 -6.99 -18.24
N ILE A 81 -4.12 -7.19 -17.00
CA ILE A 81 -2.86 -6.64 -16.47
C ILE A 81 -1.69 -7.37 -17.15
N ILE A 82 -1.75 -8.70 -17.17
CA ILE A 82 -0.67 -9.53 -17.73
C ILE A 82 -0.54 -9.33 -19.24
N GLY A 83 -1.67 -9.22 -19.95
CA GLY A 83 -1.70 -9.04 -21.41
C GLY A 83 -1.29 -7.64 -21.88
N ASN A 84 -1.13 -6.66 -20.96
CA ASN A 84 -0.70 -5.31 -21.30
C ASN A 84 0.54 -4.93 -20.46
N HIS A 85 1.71 -4.95 -21.12
CA HIS A 85 2.99 -4.70 -20.46
C HIS A 85 3.06 -3.32 -19.79
N LYS A 86 2.59 -2.25 -20.47
CA LYS A 86 2.60 -0.88 -19.91
C LYS A 86 1.73 -0.79 -18.64
N LEU A 87 0.53 -1.37 -18.69
CA LEU A 87 -0.37 -1.43 -17.55
C LEU A 87 0.23 -2.24 -16.39
N LYS A 88 0.87 -3.37 -16.69
CA LYS A 88 1.55 -4.21 -15.70
C LYS A 88 2.66 -3.41 -15.00
N CYS A 89 3.56 -2.79 -15.76
CA CYS A 89 4.66 -1.98 -15.20
C CYS A 89 4.13 -0.84 -14.32
N PHE A 90 3.09 -0.14 -14.76
CA PHE A 90 2.46 0.91 -13.97
C PHE A 90 1.90 0.39 -12.64
N ILE A 91 1.14 -0.71 -12.67
CA ILE A 91 0.55 -1.30 -11.47
C ILE A 91 1.63 -1.80 -10.52
N ASP A 92 2.67 -2.48 -11.03
CA ASP A 92 3.78 -2.99 -10.23
C ASP A 92 4.54 -1.84 -9.56
N ALA A 93 4.86 -0.77 -10.28
CA ALA A 93 5.50 0.43 -9.74
C ALA A 93 4.63 1.08 -8.65
N CYS A 94 3.33 1.23 -8.87
CA CYS A 94 2.41 1.77 -7.90
C CYS A 94 2.34 0.91 -6.63
N LEU A 95 2.27 -0.42 -6.76
CA LEU A 95 2.24 -1.34 -5.61
C LEU A 95 3.55 -1.29 -4.82
N LEU A 96 4.71 -1.26 -5.49
CA LEU A 96 6.03 -1.11 -4.86
C LEU A 96 6.17 0.23 -4.13
N ASN A 97 5.54 1.28 -4.62
CA ASN A 97 5.41 2.58 -3.95
C ASN A 97 4.29 2.62 -2.89
N HIS A 98 3.84 1.44 -2.43
CA HIS A 98 2.84 1.30 -1.37
C HIS A 98 1.47 1.95 -1.66
N GLN A 99 1.11 2.15 -2.94
CA GLN A 99 -0.24 2.55 -3.34
C GLN A 99 -1.24 1.43 -3.03
N SER A 100 -2.45 1.80 -2.65
CA SER A 100 -3.50 0.79 -2.46
C SER A 100 -4.13 0.38 -3.80
N PRO A 101 -4.59 -0.87 -3.94
CA PRO A 101 -5.33 -1.31 -5.15
C PRO A 101 -6.54 -0.43 -5.48
N SER A 102 -7.22 0.13 -4.45
CA SER A 102 -8.32 1.10 -4.64
C SER A 102 -7.85 2.39 -5.27
N ALA A 103 -6.73 2.95 -4.78
CA ALA A 103 -6.17 4.19 -5.29
C ALA A 103 -5.69 4.03 -6.76
N ILE A 104 -5.01 2.91 -7.06
CA ILE A 104 -4.57 2.59 -8.43
C ILE A 104 -5.77 2.45 -9.37
N SER A 105 -6.79 1.70 -8.95
CA SER A 105 -8.02 1.53 -9.75
C SER A 105 -8.74 2.86 -9.97
N GLY A 106 -8.81 3.71 -8.93
CA GLY A 106 -9.39 5.05 -9.02
C GLY A 106 -8.62 5.94 -9.99
N ARG A 107 -7.28 5.96 -9.89
CA ARG A 107 -6.41 6.71 -10.80
C ARG A 107 -6.59 6.28 -12.27
N LEU A 108 -6.62 4.98 -12.53
CA LEU A 108 -6.88 4.46 -13.88
C LEU A 108 -8.27 4.86 -14.41
N ARG A 109 -9.27 5.04 -13.53
CA ARG A 109 -10.60 5.49 -13.93
C ARG A 109 -10.62 6.95 -14.38
N THR A 110 -9.73 7.80 -13.88
CA THR A 110 -9.66 9.21 -14.30
C THR A 110 -9.16 9.39 -15.73
N GLY A 111 -8.60 8.36 -16.36
CA GLY A 111 -8.04 8.41 -17.72
C GLY A 111 -6.69 9.13 -17.84
N ARG A 112 -6.16 9.71 -16.76
CA ARG A 112 -4.92 10.53 -16.76
C ARG A 112 -3.67 9.77 -17.17
N GLU A 113 -3.66 8.45 -16.99
CA GLU A 113 -2.49 7.61 -17.32
C GLU A 113 -2.52 7.07 -18.76
N GLU A 114 -3.59 7.37 -19.52
CA GLU A 114 -3.81 6.81 -20.87
C GLU A 114 -3.71 5.27 -20.92
N LEU A 115 -4.03 4.63 -19.80
CA LEU A 115 -4.00 3.17 -19.62
C LEU A 115 -5.42 2.62 -19.45
N PRO A 116 -5.67 1.37 -19.87
CA PRO A 116 -6.99 0.78 -19.72
C PRO A 116 -7.37 0.60 -18.26
N TYR A 117 -8.64 0.90 -17.95
CA TYR A 117 -9.20 0.72 -16.61
C TYR A 117 -9.16 -0.73 -16.15
N VAL A 118 -8.77 -0.91 -14.90
CA VAL A 118 -8.80 -2.19 -14.17
C VAL A 118 -9.40 -1.99 -12.78
N SER A 119 -10.31 -2.89 -12.39
CA SER A 119 -10.95 -2.82 -11.09
C SER A 119 -10.00 -3.16 -9.94
N ARG A 120 -10.31 -2.65 -8.74
CA ARG A 120 -9.61 -3.00 -7.49
C ARG A 120 -9.44 -4.52 -7.33
N SER A 121 -10.53 -5.28 -7.51
CA SER A 121 -10.50 -6.74 -7.35
C SER A 121 -9.57 -7.44 -8.34
N ALA A 122 -9.43 -6.91 -9.55
CA ALA A 122 -8.50 -7.45 -10.54
C ALA A 122 -7.03 -7.20 -10.12
N ILE A 123 -6.72 -6.02 -9.57
CA ILE A 123 -5.39 -5.70 -9.03
C ILE A 123 -5.07 -6.58 -7.82
N GLU A 124 -6.02 -6.75 -6.89
CA GLU A 124 -5.84 -7.61 -5.71
C GLU A 124 -5.61 -9.08 -6.10
N LYS A 125 -6.35 -9.59 -7.09
CA LYS A 125 -6.15 -10.95 -7.63
C LYS A 125 -4.82 -11.09 -8.36
N TYR A 126 -4.42 -10.09 -9.14
CA TYR A 126 -3.11 -10.04 -9.78
C TYR A 126 -1.99 -10.10 -8.74
N HIS A 127 -2.01 -9.20 -7.74
CA HIS A 127 -1.01 -9.16 -6.66
C HIS A 127 -0.94 -10.47 -5.85
N SER A 128 -2.07 -11.17 -5.69
CA SER A 128 -2.13 -12.44 -4.96
C SER A 128 -1.78 -13.66 -5.82
N SER A 129 -1.63 -13.50 -7.12
CA SER A 129 -1.30 -14.56 -8.06
C SER A 129 0.21 -14.80 -8.16
N PRO A 130 0.65 -15.91 -8.79
CA PRO A 130 2.07 -16.12 -9.11
C PRO A 130 2.69 -14.99 -9.95
N PHE A 131 1.89 -14.31 -10.78
CA PHE A 131 2.35 -13.22 -11.65
C PHE A 131 2.71 -11.93 -10.89
N GLY A 132 2.14 -11.72 -9.69
CA GLY A 132 2.48 -10.62 -8.79
C GLY A 132 3.40 -11.02 -7.63
N SER A 133 4.00 -12.20 -7.69
CA SER A 133 4.81 -12.76 -6.59
C SER A 133 6.04 -11.93 -6.25
N GLU A 134 6.72 -11.35 -7.24
CA GLU A 134 7.89 -10.49 -7.05
C GLU A 134 7.53 -9.24 -6.24
N VAL A 135 6.48 -8.53 -6.66
CA VAL A 135 5.97 -7.35 -5.95
C VAL A 135 5.57 -7.72 -4.52
N LYS A 136 4.90 -8.84 -4.33
CA LYS A 136 4.50 -9.33 -3.02
C LYS A 136 5.70 -9.67 -2.13
N PHE A 137 6.74 -10.27 -2.70
CA PHE A 137 7.97 -10.59 -1.99
C PHE A 137 8.66 -9.32 -1.48
N GLU A 138 8.87 -8.34 -2.34
CA GLU A 138 9.49 -7.05 -1.97
C GLU A 138 8.68 -6.32 -0.89
N LEU A 139 7.37 -6.23 -1.00
CA LEU A 139 6.51 -5.62 0.01
C LEU A 139 6.54 -6.34 1.36
N ASN A 140 6.72 -7.66 1.36
CA ASN A 140 6.78 -8.45 2.59
C ASN A 140 8.11 -8.32 3.34
N ARG A 141 9.21 -7.95 2.68
CA ARG A 141 10.51 -7.67 3.34
C ARG A 141 10.38 -6.59 4.43
N PHE A 142 9.42 -5.68 4.31
CA PHE A 142 9.16 -4.61 5.27
C PHE A 142 8.19 -4.98 6.40
N LYS A 143 7.52 -6.14 6.35
CA LYS A 143 6.40 -6.50 7.26
C LYS A 143 6.76 -7.18 8.58
N LYS A 144 8.02 -7.43 8.93
CA LYS A 144 8.37 -8.06 10.23
C LYS A 144 8.02 -7.13 11.40
N GLN A 145 6.90 -7.39 12.07
CA GLN A 145 6.42 -6.61 13.22
C GLN A 145 6.52 -7.39 14.53
N PHE A 146 6.97 -6.69 15.58
CA PHE A 146 6.84 -7.13 16.97
C PHE A 146 5.76 -6.28 17.67
N ARG A 147 4.79 -6.92 18.36
CA ARG A 147 3.83 -6.27 19.25
C ARG A 147 4.37 -6.26 20.68
N ARG A 148 4.55 -5.08 21.28
CA ARG A 148 4.70 -4.91 22.74
C ARG A 148 3.69 -3.87 23.24
N ARG A 149 2.95 -4.20 24.33
CA ARG A 149 2.09 -3.27 25.05
C ARG A 149 2.94 -2.29 25.88
N ARG A 150 2.56 -1.03 25.94
CA ARG A 150 3.20 0.02 26.74
C ARG A 150 2.24 0.62 27.74
N LYS A 151 2.77 0.98 28.94
CA LYS A 151 2.13 1.91 29.90
C LYS A 151 2.27 3.34 29.35
N ARG A 152 1.23 4.13 29.48
CA ARG A 152 1.18 5.54 29.05
C ARG A 152 1.93 6.42 30.06
N PRO A 153 2.73 7.41 29.63
CA PRO A 153 3.27 8.44 30.53
C PRO A 153 2.16 9.37 31.01
N LYS A 154 2.37 10.04 32.17
CA LYS A 154 1.51 11.12 32.65
C LYS A 154 1.74 12.35 31.77
N GLU A 155 0.63 13.01 31.41
CA GLU A 155 0.67 14.26 30.65
C GLU A 155 0.91 15.43 31.64
N GLU A 156 1.85 16.32 31.29
CA GLU A 156 1.99 17.62 31.95
C GLU A 156 0.98 18.60 31.33
N LYS A 157 0.34 19.39 32.21
CA LYS A 157 -0.61 20.41 31.76
C LYS A 157 0.16 21.66 31.31
N LEU A 158 0.06 22.00 30.04
CA LEU A 158 0.49 23.28 29.50
C LEU A 158 -0.57 24.33 29.82
N THR A 159 -0.16 25.56 30.16
CA THR A 159 -1.04 26.70 30.45
C THR A 159 -1.30 27.55 29.20
N GLU A 160 -2.39 28.33 29.17
CA GLU A 160 -2.70 29.35 28.15
C GLU A 160 -2.74 28.83 26.69
N ARG A 161 -3.49 27.78 26.43
CA ARG A 161 -3.64 27.19 25.08
C ARG A 161 -4.92 27.64 24.40
N THR A 162 -4.81 27.94 23.11
CA THR A 162 -5.98 28.10 22.21
C THR A 162 -6.42 26.71 21.76
N PHE A 163 -7.61 26.30 22.14
CA PHE A 163 -8.12 24.98 21.77
C PHE A 163 -8.75 24.96 20.38
N ILE A 164 -8.93 23.75 19.85
CA ILE A 164 -9.48 23.50 18.53
C ILE A 164 -10.89 24.09 18.33
N ASP A 165 -11.64 24.34 19.40
CA ASP A 165 -12.97 24.95 19.38
C ASP A 165 -12.94 26.43 18.96
N GLU A 166 -11.84 27.12 19.25
CA GLU A 166 -11.60 28.51 18.86
C GLU A 166 -11.10 28.64 17.42
N ARG A 167 -10.90 27.50 16.74
CA ARG A 167 -10.39 27.46 15.37
C ARG A 167 -11.48 27.93 14.41
N PRO A 168 -11.17 28.83 13.46
CA PRO A 168 -12.12 29.33 12.47
C PRO A 168 -12.80 28.19 11.69
N GLU A 169 -14.06 28.34 11.39
CA GLU A 169 -14.86 27.34 10.67
C GLU A 169 -14.26 26.93 9.31
N VAL A 170 -13.62 27.88 8.60
CA VAL A 170 -12.93 27.63 7.32
C VAL A 170 -11.82 26.58 7.47
N VAL A 171 -11.14 26.56 8.63
CA VAL A 171 -10.10 25.57 8.98
C VAL A 171 -10.75 24.24 9.29
N THR A 172 -11.82 24.26 10.11
CA THR A 172 -12.56 23.05 10.51
C THR A 172 -13.11 22.31 9.30
N ASN A 173 -13.72 23.04 8.36
CA ASN A 173 -14.34 22.52 7.14
C ASN A 173 -13.34 22.26 6.01
N ARG A 174 -12.02 22.45 6.23
CA ARG A 174 -10.96 22.23 5.23
C ARG A 174 -11.19 23.00 3.91
N LYS A 175 -11.76 24.20 3.98
CA LYS A 175 -12.08 25.00 2.79
C LYS A 175 -10.88 25.72 2.19
N ARG A 176 -9.81 25.92 2.96
CA ARG A 176 -8.56 26.56 2.49
C ARG A 176 -7.33 25.65 2.66
N GLY A 177 -6.29 25.83 1.85
CA GLY A 177 -4.98 25.25 2.04
C GLY A 177 -4.15 26.03 3.06
N GLY A 178 -3.08 25.40 3.58
CA GLY A 178 -2.18 25.99 4.54
C GLY A 178 -2.51 25.70 6.00
N ASP A 179 -3.65 25.07 6.29
CA ASP A 179 -4.00 24.63 7.64
C ASP A 179 -3.46 23.22 7.86
N VAL A 180 -2.43 23.07 8.71
CA VAL A 180 -1.75 21.79 8.90
C VAL A 180 -2.09 21.11 10.21
N GLU A 181 -2.02 19.78 10.22
CA GLU A 181 -1.97 18.96 11.42
C GLU A 181 -0.53 18.51 11.63
N MET A 182 -0.06 18.60 12.89
CA MET A 182 1.30 18.25 13.31
C MET A 182 1.29 17.18 14.40
N ASP A 183 2.26 16.27 14.37
CA ASP A 183 2.43 15.24 15.40
C ASP A 183 3.89 14.78 15.50
N PHE A 184 4.24 14.14 16.62
CA PHE A 184 5.56 13.60 16.86
C PHE A 184 5.54 12.07 16.93
N LEU A 185 6.44 11.43 16.21
CA LEU A 185 6.73 10.02 16.37
C LEU A 185 8.01 9.88 17.19
N VAL A 186 7.85 9.42 18.42
CA VAL A 186 8.94 9.32 19.40
C VAL A 186 9.70 8.00 19.24
N SER A 187 11.01 8.04 19.48
CA SER A 187 11.89 6.89 19.57
C SER A 187 11.44 5.88 20.63
N GLY A 188 11.90 4.65 20.51
CA GLY A 188 11.70 3.63 21.51
C GLY A 188 12.49 3.89 22.80
N ARG A 189 12.28 3.02 23.79
CA ARG A 189 13.02 3.09 25.07
C ARG A 189 14.53 2.99 24.80
N GLY A 190 15.30 3.95 25.31
CA GLY A 190 16.75 4.06 25.11
C GLY A 190 17.17 4.63 23.73
N GLY A 191 16.21 4.91 22.84
CA GLY A 191 16.50 5.58 21.58
C GLY A 191 16.34 7.09 21.69
N THR A 192 16.98 7.81 20.78
CA THR A 192 17.01 9.27 20.69
C THR A 192 16.35 9.78 19.41
N GLY A 193 16.03 11.06 19.35
CA GLY A 193 15.41 11.68 18.19
C GLY A 193 13.91 11.47 18.09
N TYR A 194 13.26 12.46 17.50
CA TYR A 194 11.83 12.44 17.14
C TYR A 194 11.69 12.56 15.64
N LEU A 195 10.56 12.14 15.11
CA LEU A 195 10.16 12.44 13.75
C LEU A 195 8.97 13.38 13.80
N LEU A 196 9.19 14.59 13.31
CA LEU A 196 8.13 15.57 13.09
C LEU A 196 7.37 15.18 11.83
N THR A 197 6.06 15.04 11.93
CA THR A 197 5.14 14.81 10.81
C THR A 197 4.15 15.96 10.73
N VAL A 198 4.05 16.57 9.55
CA VAL A 198 3.14 17.69 9.28
C VAL A 198 2.37 17.36 8.01
N ILE A 199 1.06 17.63 7.98
CA ILE A 199 0.23 17.40 6.81
C ILE A 199 -0.79 18.52 6.63
N ASP A 200 -0.86 19.07 5.43
CA ASP A 200 -1.93 19.99 5.06
C ASP A 200 -3.29 19.28 5.06
N ARG A 201 -4.28 19.89 5.67
CA ARG A 201 -5.61 19.30 5.86
C ARG A 201 -6.42 19.20 4.59
N ARG A 202 -6.20 20.11 3.63
CA ARG A 202 -6.90 20.15 2.35
C ARG A 202 -6.13 19.41 1.25
N ALA A 203 -4.93 19.86 0.92
CA ALA A 203 -4.11 19.30 -0.17
C ALA A 203 -3.42 17.98 0.19
N ARG A 204 -3.41 17.60 1.50
CA ARG A 204 -2.71 16.39 1.98
C ARG A 204 -1.19 16.42 1.76
N LYS A 205 -0.63 17.59 1.43
CA LYS A 205 0.82 17.78 1.35
C LYS A 205 1.45 17.46 2.69
N SER A 206 2.45 16.58 2.66
CA SER A 206 3.07 16.00 3.85
C SER A 206 4.52 16.40 3.95
N PHE A 207 4.98 16.71 5.15
CA PHE A 207 6.38 16.95 5.50
C PHE A 207 6.77 16.00 6.61
N VAL A 208 7.93 15.37 6.48
CA VAL A 208 8.47 14.43 7.46
C VAL A 208 9.93 14.83 7.74
N ARG A 209 10.20 15.27 8.96
CA ARG A 209 11.52 15.77 9.34
C ARG A 209 12.05 15.06 10.57
N LYS A 210 13.35 14.82 10.61
CA LYS A 210 14.04 14.25 11.77
C LYS A 210 14.45 15.38 12.71
N LEU A 211 13.90 15.36 13.92
CA LEU A 211 14.27 16.28 15.00
C LEU A 211 15.34 15.61 15.87
N LEU A 212 16.58 16.07 15.72
CA LEU A 212 17.73 15.62 16.47
C LEU A 212 18.81 16.72 16.45
N PRO A 213 19.19 17.31 17.57
CA PRO A 213 18.71 17.04 18.93
C PRO A 213 17.22 17.40 19.12
N VAL A 214 16.57 16.77 20.11
CA VAL A 214 15.15 17.04 20.44
C VAL A 214 15.10 18.26 21.36
N THR A 215 15.09 19.44 20.76
CA THR A 215 15.04 20.73 21.44
C THR A 215 13.95 21.62 20.83
N ARG A 216 13.54 22.66 21.55
CA ARG A 216 12.56 23.64 21.06
C ARG A 216 13.11 24.46 19.89
N GLU A 217 14.36 24.86 19.99
CA GLU A 217 15.09 25.59 18.93
C GLU A 217 15.17 24.75 17.65
N GLY A 218 15.46 23.43 17.81
CA GLY A 218 15.46 22.48 16.72
C GLY A 218 14.09 22.33 16.06
N LEU A 219 13.01 22.31 16.87
CA LEU A 219 11.64 22.29 16.36
C LEU A 219 11.31 23.56 15.60
N THR A 220 11.64 24.73 16.15
CA THR A 220 11.42 26.03 15.51
C THR A 220 12.14 26.11 14.17
N ALA A 221 13.41 25.70 14.11
CA ALA A 221 14.20 25.68 12.87
C ALA A 221 13.53 24.78 11.79
N LEU A 222 13.08 23.58 12.16
CA LEU A 222 12.38 22.68 11.23
C LEU A 222 11.04 23.24 10.73
N LEU A 223 10.30 23.92 11.58
CA LEU A 223 9.02 24.53 11.18
C LEU A 223 9.24 25.76 10.31
N LEU A 224 10.31 26.54 10.51
CA LEU A 224 10.72 27.62 9.60
C LEU A 224 11.16 27.06 8.24
N GLU A 225 11.90 25.94 8.21
CA GLU A 225 12.25 25.23 6.98
C GLU A 225 10.98 24.79 6.22
N ILE A 226 10.01 24.17 6.92
CA ILE A 226 8.73 23.77 6.33
C ILE A 226 7.96 25.00 5.83
N LYS A 227 7.93 26.10 6.56
CA LYS A 227 7.27 27.33 6.13
C LYS A 227 7.92 27.94 4.90
N ALA A 228 9.23 27.85 4.76
CA ALA A 228 9.94 28.29 3.54
C ALA A 228 9.60 27.40 2.33
N GLU A 229 9.45 26.07 2.53
CA GLU A 229 9.03 25.13 1.48
C GLU A 229 7.53 25.23 1.16
N PHE A 230 6.72 25.67 2.12
CA PHE A 230 5.26 25.79 2.02
C PHE A 230 4.78 27.14 2.57
N PRO A 231 4.97 28.23 1.79
CA PRO A 231 4.63 29.60 2.21
C PRO A 231 3.16 29.81 2.55
N GLU A 232 2.28 28.94 2.03
CA GLU A 232 0.85 28.96 2.30
C GLU A 232 0.47 28.53 3.72
N LEU A 233 1.42 28.16 4.57
CA LEU A 233 1.19 27.77 5.96
C LEU A 233 0.45 28.87 6.73
N LYS A 234 -0.77 28.59 7.20
CA LYS A 234 -1.69 29.56 7.84
C LYS A 234 -2.05 29.23 9.28
N SER A 235 -2.06 27.95 9.65
CA SER A 235 -2.30 27.51 11.02
C SER A 235 -1.74 26.11 11.27
N ILE A 236 -1.44 25.83 12.54
CA ILE A 236 -0.95 24.52 12.97
C ILE A 236 -1.93 23.95 14.02
N THR A 237 -2.38 22.72 13.84
CA THR A 237 -3.16 21.97 14.84
C THR A 237 -2.31 20.83 15.38
N THR A 238 -2.17 20.73 16.70
CA THR A 238 -1.29 19.76 17.37
C THR A 238 -1.87 19.22 18.66
N ASP A 239 -1.24 18.20 19.26
CA ASP A 239 -1.53 17.76 20.62
C ASP A 239 -0.62 18.45 21.66
N ASN A 240 -0.85 18.06 22.91
CA ASN A 240 -0.18 18.66 24.07
C ASN A 240 1.20 18.00 24.30
N ASP A 241 2.17 18.23 23.39
CA ASP A 241 3.55 17.80 23.61
C ASP A 241 4.35 18.85 24.40
N ILE A 242 5.26 18.42 25.26
CA ILE A 242 6.09 19.29 26.11
C ILE A 242 7.02 20.21 25.28
N LEU A 243 7.38 19.81 24.07
CA LEU A 243 8.17 20.64 23.14
C LEU A 243 7.44 21.92 22.74
N LEU A 244 6.12 21.96 22.94
CA LEU A 244 5.25 23.10 22.63
C LEU A 244 4.96 23.97 23.86
N SER A 245 5.71 23.81 24.96
CA SER A 245 5.52 24.63 26.17
C SER A 245 5.73 26.14 25.94
N GLN A 246 6.46 26.53 24.90
CA GLN A 246 6.64 27.93 24.44
C GLN A 246 5.91 28.19 23.12
N HIS A 247 4.70 27.65 22.96
CA HIS A 247 3.93 27.76 21.72
C HIS A 247 3.58 29.20 21.31
N ASN A 248 3.46 30.14 22.28
CA ASN A 248 3.24 31.56 21.98
C ASN A 248 4.43 32.14 21.22
N LEU A 249 5.66 31.95 21.73
CA LEU A 249 6.88 32.40 21.05
C LEU A 249 7.05 31.72 19.68
N LEU A 250 6.70 30.44 19.59
CA LEU A 250 6.74 29.70 18.33
C LEU A 250 5.70 30.26 17.33
N SER A 251 4.49 30.56 17.78
CA SER A 251 3.42 31.18 16.99
C SER A 251 3.85 32.57 16.47
N GLU A 252 4.44 33.40 17.32
CA GLU A 252 4.99 34.71 16.93
C GLU A 252 6.11 34.56 15.90
N THR A 253 7.07 33.67 16.14
CA THR A 253 8.21 33.43 15.24
C THR A 253 7.75 32.93 13.86
N LEU A 254 6.76 32.05 13.83
CA LEU A 254 6.20 31.52 12.60
C LEU A 254 5.18 32.48 11.98
N GLY A 255 4.62 33.41 12.72
CA GLY A 255 3.52 34.29 12.27
C GLY A 255 2.25 33.50 11.92
N VAL A 256 1.98 32.38 12.61
CA VAL A 256 0.79 31.54 12.40
C VAL A 256 0.22 31.05 13.73
N PRO A 257 -1.10 31.00 13.91
CA PRO A 257 -1.74 30.50 15.11
C PRO A 257 -1.53 28.98 15.30
N ILE A 258 -1.40 28.55 16.56
CA ILE A 258 -1.27 27.15 16.96
C ILE A 258 -2.49 26.76 17.79
N TYR A 259 -3.22 25.75 17.33
CA TYR A 259 -4.41 25.20 17.99
C TYR A 259 -4.11 23.85 18.61
N PHE A 260 -4.61 23.61 19.81
CA PHE A 260 -4.40 22.37 20.54
C PHE A 260 -5.66 21.49 20.54
N CYS A 261 -5.45 20.22 20.27
CA CYS A 261 -6.50 19.22 20.41
C CYS A 261 -6.84 18.97 21.88
N HIS A 262 -8.05 18.51 22.13
CA HIS A 262 -8.44 18.11 23.48
C HIS A 262 -7.66 16.85 23.91
N PRO A 263 -7.37 16.74 25.22
CA PRO A 263 -6.80 15.52 25.77
C PRO A 263 -7.64 14.30 25.38
N TYR A 264 -6.97 13.21 24.97
CA TYR A 264 -7.60 11.95 24.56
C TYR A 264 -8.45 11.99 23.28
N SER A 265 -8.49 13.09 22.54
CA SER A 265 -9.30 13.29 21.33
C SER A 265 -8.50 13.07 20.05
N SER A 266 -7.95 11.87 19.87
CA SER A 266 -7.10 11.53 18.71
C SER A 266 -7.81 11.67 17.35
N TRP A 267 -9.15 11.60 17.32
CA TRP A 267 -9.95 11.79 16.09
C TRP A 267 -9.88 13.21 15.53
N GLU A 268 -9.51 14.21 16.34
CA GLU A 268 -9.36 15.61 15.91
C GLU A 268 -8.17 15.82 14.96
N LYS A 269 -7.20 14.88 14.93
CA LYS A 269 -6.00 14.88 14.08
C LYS A 269 -5.98 13.69 13.08
N GLY A 270 -7.09 13.37 12.47
CA GLY A 270 -7.23 12.20 11.62
C GLY A 270 -6.30 12.19 10.38
N SER A 271 -5.89 13.37 9.87
CA SER A 271 -5.01 13.45 8.69
C SER A 271 -3.59 13.04 9.04
N VAL A 272 -3.01 13.60 10.10
CA VAL A 272 -1.65 13.25 10.52
C VAL A 272 -1.58 11.82 11.08
N GLU A 273 -2.65 11.32 11.71
CA GLU A 273 -2.69 9.92 12.13
C GLU A 273 -2.57 8.97 10.93
N ASN A 274 -3.23 9.26 9.81
CA ASN A 274 -3.10 8.48 8.58
C ASN A 274 -1.71 8.58 7.96
N LEU A 275 -1.07 9.76 8.01
CA LEU A 275 0.32 9.94 7.62
C LEU A 275 1.23 9.09 8.52
N ASN A 276 1.04 9.13 9.82
CA ASN A 276 1.80 8.35 10.79
C ASN A 276 1.66 6.84 10.57
N LYS A 277 0.47 6.35 10.24
CA LYS A 277 0.25 4.96 9.84
C LYS A 277 1.06 4.59 8.59
N PHE A 278 1.18 5.51 7.64
CA PHE A 278 1.99 5.32 6.44
C PHE A 278 3.49 5.30 6.76
N VAL A 279 3.99 6.29 7.50
CA VAL A 279 5.39 6.39 7.95
C VAL A 279 5.82 5.14 8.72
N ARG A 280 4.92 4.58 9.55
CA ARG A 280 5.16 3.36 10.34
C ARG A 280 5.30 2.07 9.52
N LYS A 281 5.07 2.11 8.21
CA LYS A 281 5.43 1.00 7.32
C LYS A 281 6.95 0.89 7.13
N PHE A 282 7.67 1.99 7.27
CA PHE A 282 9.11 2.10 7.04
C PHE A 282 9.89 2.26 8.36
N ILE A 283 9.37 3.06 9.29
CA ILE A 283 9.98 3.34 10.59
C ILE A 283 9.18 2.62 11.67
N ARG A 284 9.79 1.59 12.26
CA ARG A 284 9.11 0.73 13.23
C ARG A 284 8.76 1.49 14.52
N LYS A 285 7.59 1.19 15.08
CA LYS A 285 7.25 1.67 16.42
C LYS A 285 8.21 1.08 17.43
N GLY A 286 8.84 1.94 18.23
CA GLY A 286 9.78 1.53 19.26
C GLY A 286 11.24 1.40 18.79
N SER A 287 11.54 1.68 17.51
CA SER A 287 12.93 1.80 17.04
C SER A 287 13.55 3.14 17.47
N ASP A 288 14.86 3.21 17.44
CA ASP A 288 15.60 4.46 17.61
C ASP A 288 15.57 5.28 16.31
N ILE A 289 14.95 6.46 16.35
CA ILE A 289 14.81 7.34 15.18
C ILE A 289 16.16 7.93 14.79
N SER A 290 17.11 8.09 15.71
CA SER A 290 18.43 8.63 15.43
C SER A 290 19.20 7.81 14.39
N THR A 291 18.96 6.50 14.32
CA THR A 291 19.66 5.57 13.43
C THR A 291 19.21 5.66 11.96
N TYR A 292 18.02 6.20 11.70
CA TYR A 292 17.53 6.31 10.33
C TYR A 292 18.19 7.48 9.58
N LYS A 293 18.66 7.21 8.37
CA LYS A 293 19.28 8.23 7.50
C LYS A 293 18.27 9.28 7.05
N LYS A 294 18.70 10.54 6.94
CA LYS A 294 17.86 11.64 6.42
C LYS A 294 17.31 11.33 5.01
N SER A 295 18.12 10.66 4.16
CA SER A 295 17.69 10.23 2.81
C SER A 295 16.50 9.27 2.82
N LEU A 296 16.44 8.34 3.79
CA LEU A 296 15.26 7.47 3.94
C LEU A 296 14.02 8.27 4.37
N ILE A 297 14.18 9.21 5.29
CA ILE A 297 13.07 10.05 5.76
C ILE A 297 12.52 10.90 4.61
N LYS A 298 13.41 11.51 3.81
CA LYS A 298 13.02 12.26 2.62
C LYS A 298 12.28 11.37 1.61
N ARG A 299 12.78 10.17 1.35
CA ARG A 299 12.09 9.19 0.49
C ARG A 299 10.70 8.84 0.99
N ILE A 300 10.51 8.71 2.31
CA ILE A 300 9.18 8.45 2.89
C ILE A 300 8.24 9.62 2.65
N GLU A 301 8.72 10.85 2.78
CA GLU A 301 7.97 12.07 2.47
C GLU A 301 7.57 12.10 0.98
N ASP A 302 8.51 11.85 0.08
CA ASP A 302 8.26 11.82 -1.37
C ASP A 302 7.23 10.73 -1.73
N LEU A 303 7.34 9.55 -1.12
CA LEU A 303 6.36 8.48 -1.27
C LEU A 303 4.98 8.87 -0.73
N ALA A 304 4.91 9.61 0.39
CA ALA A 304 3.64 10.10 0.94
C ALA A 304 2.98 11.10 -0.02
N ASN A 305 3.77 12.01 -0.62
CA ASN A 305 3.32 13.04 -1.54
C ASN A 305 3.02 12.54 -2.96
N SER A 306 3.53 11.37 -3.33
CA SER A 306 3.23 10.71 -4.62
C SER A 306 2.00 9.80 -4.56
N ARG A 307 1.29 9.72 -3.43
CA ARG A 307 0.12 8.82 -3.27
C ARG A 307 -1.12 9.39 -3.94
N PHE A 308 -1.79 8.55 -4.74
CA PHE A 308 -3.13 8.85 -5.23
C PHE A 308 -4.13 8.83 -4.08
N MET A 309 -4.88 9.89 -3.88
CA MET A 309 -5.82 10.02 -2.77
C MET A 309 -7.25 10.23 -3.27
N GLU A 310 -8.16 9.38 -2.82
CA GLU A 310 -9.58 9.45 -3.20
C GLU A 310 -10.20 10.82 -2.84
N VAL A 311 -9.84 11.36 -1.67
CA VAL A 311 -10.29 12.69 -1.22
C VAL A 311 -9.81 13.85 -2.09
N LEU A 312 -8.80 13.62 -2.94
CA LEU A 312 -8.27 14.57 -3.92
C LEU A 312 -8.70 14.20 -5.37
N GLY A 313 -9.73 13.36 -5.54
CA GLY A 313 -10.13 12.89 -6.87
C GLY A 313 -9.06 11.99 -7.52
N PHE A 314 -8.33 11.23 -6.73
CA PHE A 314 -7.19 10.38 -7.15
C PHE A 314 -5.99 11.15 -7.72
N LEU A 315 -5.89 12.44 -7.41
CA LEU A 315 -4.65 13.22 -7.60
C LEU A 315 -3.66 12.88 -6.49
N THR A 316 -2.38 13.13 -6.76
CA THR A 316 -1.37 13.22 -5.72
C THR A 316 -1.47 14.59 -5.03
N PRO A 317 -0.96 14.75 -3.79
CA PRO A 317 -0.85 16.06 -3.14
C PRO A 317 -0.17 17.12 -4.00
N ASP A 318 0.89 16.76 -4.71
CA ASP A 318 1.65 17.69 -5.55
C ASP A 318 0.88 18.07 -6.82
N GLU A 319 0.14 17.16 -7.43
CA GLU A 319 -0.76 17.47 -8.54
C GLU A 319 -1.90 18.38 -8.08
N TYR A 320 -2.50 18.07 -6.92
CA TYR A 320 -3.59 18.87 -6.38
C TYR A 320 -3.18 20.31 -6.10
N LEU A 321 -2.00 20.54 -5.50
CA LEU A 321 -1.48 21.88 -5.26
C LEU A 321 -1.28 22.66 -6.57
N ARG A 322 -0.74 22.00 -7.61
CA ARG A 322 -0.52 22.64 -8.91
C ARG A 322 -1.82 22.97 -9.66
N GLU A 323 -2.85 22.12 -9.52
CA GLU A 323 -4.08 22.26 -10.31
C GLU A 323 -5.19 23.05 -9.61
N CYS A 324 -5.23 22.99 -8.27
CA CYS A 324 -6.36 23.50 -7.48
C CYS A 324 -6.00 24.65 -6.54
N CYS A 325 -4.74 25.03 -6.44
CA CYS A 325 -4.28 26.10 -5.56
C CYS A 325 -3.58 27.25 -6.31
N ILE A 326 -3.84 27.36 -7.61
CA ILE A 326 -3.50 28.54 -8.43
C ILE A 326 -4.58 29.59 -8.30
#